data_6dda9e44a35a6d3ef62679340269c853
#
_entry.id   6dda9e44a35a6d3ef62679340269c853
#
_cell.length_a   1.000
_cell.length_b   1.000
_cell.length_c   1.000
_cell.angle_alpha   90.00
_cell.angle_beta   90.00
_cell.angle_gamma   90.00
#
_symmetry.space_group_name_H-M   'P 1'
#
loop_
_entity.id
_entity.type
_entity.pdbx_description
1 polymer ?
#
loop_
_entity_poly.entity_id
_entity_poly.type
_entity_poly.pdbx_seq_one_letter_code
_entity_poly.pdbx_strand_id
1 'polypeptide(L)'
;MKIKLYISFLLLGAVLACAPTKEEPALEKLPYFDLKEFINLEISKLEGDSVLKTSEINGEEQIVDLKYASAQWKEEFAAFYEADINVPSLATAYGTRTTPDQLIHELLPEAEGKVKEISIRYVQNYPAWVIFRLKDENMFYQSTTLGEIFMNQATGKIDHYEIETTQKVMFLSPTHIKIAGIIH
;
A
#
# COMPACT_ATOMS: atom_id res chain seq x y z
N MET A 1 -69.86 -28.97 -8.74
CA MET A 1 -69.39 -28.36 -7.47
C MET A 1 -67.92 -28.01 -7.67
N LYS A 2 -67.64 -26.74 -7.91
CA LYS A 2 -66.30 -26.27 -8.33
C LYS A 2 -65.60 -25.70 -7.10
N ILE A 3 -64.53 -26.35 -6.63
CA ILE A 3 -63.67 -25.90 -5.56
C ILE A 3 -62.62 -25.00 -6.20
N LYS A 4 -62.63 -23.68 -5.87
CA LYS A 4 -61.61 -22.73 -6.24
C LYS A 4 -60.51 -22.78 -5.20
N LEU A 5 -59.33 -23.27 -5.62
CA LEU A 5 -58.10 -23.26 -4.84
C LEU A 5 -57.44 -21.87 -4.98
N TYR A 6 -57.46 -21.07 -3.93
CA TYR A 6 -56.71 -19.81 -3.87
C TYR A 6 -55.27 -20.10 -3.45
N ILE A 7 -54.34 -20.04 -4.39
CA ILE A 7 -52.93 -20.05 -4.09
C ILE A 7 -52.52 -18.61 -3.74
N SER A 8 -52.38 -18.37 -2.44
CA SER A 8 -51.80 -17.13 -1.92
C SER A 8 -50.33 -17.14 -2.15
N PHE A 9 -49.83 -16.35 -3.12
CA PHE A 9 -48.42 -16.16 -3.41
C PHE A 9 -47.86 -15.16 -2.42
N LEU A 10 -47.24 -15.67 -1.34
CA LEU A 10 -46.53 -14.86 -0.35
C LEU A 10 -45.19 -14.40 -0.95
N LEU A 11 -45.17 -13.17 -1.48
CA LEU A 11 -43.97 -12.53 -1.98
C LEU A 11 -43.10 -12.10 -0.79
N LEU A 12 -42.15 -12.96 -0.40
CA LEU A 12 -41.16 -12.67 0.62
C LEU A 12 -40.11 -11.75 0.02
N GLY A 13 -40.30 -10.43 0.20
CA GLY A 13 -39.31 -9.42 -0.21
C GLY A 13 -38.05 -9.56 0.61
N ALA A 14 -37.00 -10.11 0.00
CA ALA A 14 -35.64 -10.04 0.55
C ALA A 14 -35.15 -8.59 0.49
N VAL A 15 -35.26 -7.89 1.60
CA VAL A 15 -34.60 -6.59 1.80
C VAL A 15 -33.11 -6.88 1.93
N LEU A 16 -32.37 -6.70 0.86
CA LEU A 16 -30.90 -6.61 0.90
C LEU A 16 -30.55 -5.36 1.71
N ALA A 17 -30.37 -5.53 3.01
CA ALA A 17 -29.78 -4.53 3.88
C ALA A 17 -28.29 -4.40 3.46
N CYS A 18 -27.97 -3.41 2.62
CA CYS A 18 -26.62 -2.89 2.54
C CYS A 18 -26.28 -2.36 3.94
N ALA A 19 -25.52 -3.14 4.72
CA ALA A 19 -24.92 -2.63 5.92
C ALA A 19 -23.96 -1.50 5.48
N PRO A 20 -24.09 -0.27 6.02
CA PRO A 20 -23.08 0.75 5.76
C PRO A 20 -21.76 0.21 6.29
N THR A 21 -20.75 0.18 5.43
CA THR A 21 -19.36 0.04 5.87
C THR A 21 -19.13 1.15 6.88
N LYS A 22 -18.90 0.79 8.15
CA LYS A 22 -18.45 1.76 9.14
C LYS A 22 -17.10 2.27 8.65
N GLU A 23 -17.09 3.49 8.12
CA GLU A 23 -15.85 4.22 7.97
C GLU A 23 -15.26 4.35 9.37
N GLU A 24 -14.06 3.86 9.57
CA GLU A 24 -13.35 4.08 10.83
C GLU A 24 -13.19 5.60 11.00
N PRO A 25 -13.46 6.14 12.21
CA PRO A 25 -13.33 7.57 12.44
C PRO A 25 -11.88 7.99 12.12
N ALA A 26 -11.73 9.03 11.30
CA ALA A 26 -10.41 9.59 10.99
C ALA A 26 -9.73 10.08 12.28
N LEU A 27 -8.42 9.88 12.38
CA LEU A 27 -7.63 10.40 13.50
C LEU A 27 -7.65 11.93 13.48
N GLU A 28 -7.93 12.58 14.61
CA GLU A 28 -7.89 14.05 14.74
C GLU A 28 -6.48 14.61 14.46
N LYS A 29 -5.45 13.82 14.78
CA LYS A 29 -4.04 14.13 14.52
C LYS A 29 -3.33 12.86 14.11
N LEU A 30 -2.58 12.94 13.02
CA LEU A 30 -1.76 11.82 12.55
C LEU A 30 -0.52 11.67 13.44
N PRO A 31 -0.35 10.51 14.13
CA PRO A 31 0.79 10.31 15.03
C PRO A 31 2.10 10.01 14.29
N TYR A 32 2.01 9.61 13.01
CA TYR A 32 3.14 9.15 12.21
C TYR A 32 3.26 9.94 10.92
N PHE A 33 4.31 9.68 10.14
CA PHE A 33 4.48 10.24 8.80
C PHE A 33 3.27 9.89 7.91
N ASP A 34 2.70 10.89 7.25
CA ASP A 34 1.57 10.71 6.36
C ASP A 34 2.04 10.17 4.99
N LEU A 35 2.27 8.85 4.97
CA LEU A 35 2.73 8.16 3.76
C LEU A 35 1.71 8.25 2.64
N LYS A 36 0.43 8.16 2.96
CA LYS A 36 -0.66 8.22 2.00
C LYS A 36 -0.74 9.58 1.32
N GLU A 37 -0.68 10.67 2.10
CA GLU A 37 -0.68 12.02 1.53
C GLU A 37 0.61 12.29 0.74
N PHE A 38 1.77 11.84 1.24
CA PHE A 38 3.03 11.91 0.51
C PHE A 38 2.90 11.29 -0.88
N ILE A 39 2.39 10.05 -0.99
CA ILE A 39 2.21 9.36 -2.27
C ILE A 39 1.20 10.10 -3.16
N ASN A 40 0.09 10.60 -2.62
CA ASN A 40 -0.89 11.38 -3.39
C ASN A 40 -0.26 12.65 -4.00
N LEU A 41 0.52 13.37 -3.20
CA LEU A 41 1.22 14.57 -3.66
C LEU A 41 2.25 14.25 -4.75
N GLU A 42 3.03 13.17 -4.56
CA GLU A 42 4.03 12.78 -5.56
C GLU A 42 3.37 12.32 -6.87
N ILE A 43 2.30 11.50 -6.82
CA ILE A 43 1.53 11.12 -8.02
C ILE A 43 1.02 12.35 -8.78
N SER A 44 0.59 13.38 -8.08
CA SER A 44 0.10 14.60 -8.74
C SER A 44 1.18 15.33 -9.56
N LYS A 45 2.46 15.14 -9.23
CA LYS A 45 3.61 15.70 -9.94
C LYS A 45 4.03 14.86 -11.15
N LEU A 46 3.59 13.60 -11.23
CA LEU A 46 3.94 12.65 -12.29
C LEU A 46 3.00 12.71 -13.50
N GLU A 47 2.03 13.63 -13.50
CA GLU A 47 1.10 13.75 -14.61
C GLU A 47 1.85 14.13 -15.89
N GLY A 48 1.77 13.26 -16.89
CA GLY A 48 2.44 13.45 -18.17
C GLY A 48 3.85 12.82 -18.26
N ASP A 49 4.44 12.39 -17.16
CA ASP A 49 5.73 11.71 -17.14
C ASP A 49 5.57 10.25 -17.59
N SER A 50 6.65 9.68 -18.14
CA SER A 50 6.75 8.27 -18.53
C SER A 50 7.58 7.48 -17.50
N VAL A 51 7.42 6.16 -17.50
CA VAL A 51 8.19 5.26 -16.65
C VAL A 51 8.75 4.10 -17.45
N LEU A 52 10.06 3.90 -17.35
CA LEU A 52 10.68 2.67 -17.77
C LEU A 52 10.54 1.65 -16.64
N LYS A 53 9.57 0.75 -16.81
CA LYS A 53 9.21 -0.26 -15.81
C LYS A 53 9.87 -1.58 -16.11
N THR A 54 10.54 -2.14 -15.11
CA THR A 54 11.05 -3.50 -15.08
C THR A 54 10.19 -4.33 -14.13
N SER A 55 9.69 -5.46 -14.61
CA SER A 55 8.96 -6.44 -13.81
C SER A 55 9.68 -7.77 -13.88
N GLU A 56 10.06 -8.34 -12.74
CA GLU A 56 10.71 -9.64 -12.64
C GLU A 56 9.84 -10.57 -11.78
N ILE A 57 9.56 -11.77 -12.29
CA ILE A 57 8.83 -12.82 -11.57
C ILE A 57 9.66 -14.09 -11.62
N ASN A 58 10.19 -14.54 -10.48
CA ASN A 58 11.02 -15.75 -10.36
C ASN A 58 12.22 -15.78 -11.33
N GLY A 59 12.80 -14.62 -11.65
CA GLY A 59 13.93 -14.48 -12.57
C GLY A 59 13.55 -14.24 -14.02
N GLU A 60 12.27 -14.26 -14.38
CA GLU A 60 11.81 -13.84 -15.70
C GLU A 60 11.54 -12.34 -15.71
N GLU A 61 12.27 -11.61 -16.53
CA GLU A 61 12.24 -10.16 -16.61
C GLU A 61 11.47 -9.66 -17.83
N GLN A 62 10.68 -8.60 -17.64
CA GLN A 62 10.02 -7.84 -18.70
C GLN A 62 10.28 -6.36 -18.47
N ILE A 63 10.68 -5.65 -19.55
CA ILE A 63 10.90 -4.20 -19.52
C ILE A 63 9.92 -3.55 -20.49
N VAL A 64 9.22 -2.51 -20.03
CA VAL A 64 8.25 -1.74 -20.82
C VAL A 64 8.39 -0.26 -20.50
N ASP A 65 8.21 0.58 -21.52
CA ASP A 65 8.12 2.03 -21.37
C ASP A 65 6.65 2.42 -21.43
N LEU A 66 6.14 3.06 -20.36
CA LEU A 66 4.73 3.32 -20.15
C LEU A 66 4.50 4.79 -19.78
N LYS A 67 3.36 5.30 -20.22
CA LYS A 67 2.85 6.59 -19.75
C LYS A 67 1.60 6.34 -18.92
N TYR A 68 1.65 6.68 -17.64
CA TYR A 68 0.57 6.43 -16.71
C TYR A 68 -0.28 7.68 -16.49
N ALA A 69 -1.60 7.48 -16.40
CA ALA A 69 -2.50 8.43 -15.77
C ALA A 69 -2.47 8.27 -14.24
N SER A 70 -3.00 9.24 -13.49
CA SER A 70 -3.01 9.22 -12.02
C SER A 70 -3.61 7.95 -11.42
N ALA A 71 -4.63 7.35 -12.05
CA ALA A 71 -5.23 6.10 -11.58
C ALA A 71 -4.25 4.92 -11.65
N GLN A 72 -3.48 4.82 -12.73
CA GLN A 72 -2.49 3.77 -12.94
C GLN A 72 -1.30 3.94 -11.98
N TRP A 73 -0.88 5.18 -11.70
CA TRP A 73 0.10 5.46 -10.66
C TRP A 73 -0.36 5.03 -9.27
N LYS A 74 -1.65 5.20 -8.94
CA LYS A 74 -2.21 4.70 -7.68
C LYS A 74 -2.18 3.18 -7.59
N GLU A 75 -2.43 2.48 -8.69
CA GLU A 75 -2.30 1.02 -8.75
C GLU A 75 -0.83 0.59 -8.61
N GLU A 76 0.09 1.28 -9.27
CA GLU A 76 1.52 1.00 -9.20
C GLU A 76 2.07 1.16 -7.77
N PHE A 77 1.63 2.19 -7.05
CA PHE A 77 2.02 2.45 -5.66
C PHE A 77 1.09 1.83 -4.62
N ALA A 78 0.26 0.84 -4.98
CA ALA A 78 -0.71 0.22 -4.07
C ALA A 78 -0.06 -0.28 -2.77
N ALA A 79 1.15 -0.85 -2.84
CA ALA A 79 1.89 -1.33 -1.67
C ALA A 79 2.24 -0.20 -0.67
N PHE A 80 2.45 1.04 -1.14
CA PHE A 80 2.69 2.19 -0.28
C PHE A 80 1.41 2.64 0.44
N TYR A 81 0.25 2.51 -0.20
CA TYR A 81 -1.03 2.75 0.48
C TYR A 81 -1.34 1.68 1.53
N GLU A 82 -0.96 0.42 1.29
CA GLU A 82 -1.08 -0.66 2.28
C GLU A 82 -0.12 -0.46 3.46
N ALA A 83 0.97 0.26 3.26
CA ALA A 83 1.94 0.58 4.31
C ALA A 83 1.53 1.78 5.18
N ASP A 84 0.37 2.40 4.95
CA ASP A 84 -0.13 3.48 5.81
C ASP A 84 -0.45 2.95 7.22
N ILE A 85 0.23 3.53 8.23
CA ILE A 85 0.06 3.19 9.65
C ILE A 85 -0.79 4.21 10.42
N ASN A 86 -1.29 5.25 9.75
CA ASN A 86 -2.15 6.28 10.35
C ASN A 86 -3.61 5.85 10.38
N VAL A 87 -3.87 4.67 10.92
CA VAL A 87 -5.22 4.14 11.16
C VAL A 87 -5.49 4.04 12.66
N PRO A 88 -6.75 4.20 13.12
CA PRO A 88 -7.09 4.24 14.55
C PRO A 88 -6.58 3.06 15.35
N SER A 89 -6.63 1.86 14.77
CA SER A 89 -6.17 0.62 15.42
C SER A 89 -4.65 0.57 15.67
N LEU A 90 -3.88 1.39 14.96
CA LEU A 90 -2.41 1.43 15.03
C LEU A 90 -1.87 2.71 15.68
N ALA A 91 -2.72 3.61 16.19
CA ALA A 91 -2.33 4.93 16.69
C ALA A 91 -1.24 4.95 17.80
N THR A 92 -1.06 3.82 18.50
CA THR A 92 -0.03 3.66 19.54
C THR A 92 0.87 2.44 19.30
N ALA A 93 0.82 1.86 18.09
CA ALA A 93 1.49 0.59 17.80
C ALA A 93 2.98 0.77 17.41
N TYR A 94 3.42 1.98 17.09
CA TYR A 94 4.78 2.23 16.61
C TYR A 94 5.55 3.16 17.54
N GLY A 95 6.81 2.82 17.77
CA GLY A 95 7.82 3.71 18.30
C GLY A 95 8.36 4.63 17.20
N THR A 96 8.61 5.90 17.54
CA THR A 96 9.17 6.88 16.60
C THR A 96 10.57 7.28 17.06
N ARG A 97 11.54 7.16 16.15
CA ARG A 97 12.91 7.64 16.35
C ARG A 97 13.22 8.72 15.30
N THR A 98 13.70 9.86 15.77
CA THR A 98 14.04 11.01 14.92
C THR A 98 15.50 11.36 15.10
N THR A 99 16.23 11.52 13.99
CA THR A 99 17.57 12.12 13.90
C THR A 99 17.51 13.36 12.99
N PRO A 100 18.58 14.15 12.84
CA PRO A 100 18.55 15.34 11.98
C PRO A 100 18.18 15.07 10.53
N ASP A 101 18.48 13.85 10.03
CA ASP A 101 18.30 13.46 8.64
C ASP A 101 17.39 12.24 8.43
N GLN A 102 16.80 11.70 9.50
CA GLN A 102 16.01 10.48 9.41
C GLN A 102 14.85 10.43 10.41
N LEU A 103 13.71 9.96 9.96
CA LEU A 103 12.54 9.61 10.76
C LEU A 103 12.24 8.13 10.57
N ILE A 104 12.11 7.39 11.66
CA ILE A 104 11.82 5.95 11.62
C ILE A 104 10.62 5.68 12.52
N HIS A 105 9.65 4.96 11.98
CA HIS A 105 8.54 4.36 12.73
C HIS A 105 8.73 2.84 12.71
N GLU A 106 8.85 2.23 13.87
CA GLU A 106 9.08 0.79 14.04
C GLU A 106 7.98 0.18 14.89
N LEU A 107 7.42 -0.95 14.45
CA LEU A 107 6.39 -1.67 15.18
C LEU A 107 6.93 -2.09 16.56
N LEU A 108 6.23 -1.72 17.60
CA LEU A 108 6.60 -2.10 18.98
C LEU A 108 6.50 -3.63 19.18
N PRO A 109 7.37 -4.24 20.01
CA PRO A 109 7.39 -5.69 20.20
C PRO A 109 6.07 -6.31 20.65
N GLU A 110 5.27 -5.54 21.42
CA GLU A 110 3.99 -6.00 21.97
C GLU A 110 2.80 -5.67 21.05
N ALA A 111 3.05 -4.98 19.91
CA ALA A 111 2.00 -4.56 19.01
C ALA A 111 1.86 -5.52 17.83
N GLU A 112 0.64 -5.64 17.33
CA GLU A 112 0.32 -6.38 16.12
C GLU A 112 0.15 -5.42 14.93
N GLY A 113 0.77 -5.75 13.81
CA GLY A 113 0.70 -4.96 12.58
C GLY A 113 1.51 -5.60 11.45
N LYS A 114 1.04 -5.40 10.23
CA LYS A 114 1.73 -5.89 9.02
C LYS A 114 2.97 -5.06 8.70
N VAL A 115 2.87 -3.74 8.83
CA VAL A 115 4.01 -2.83 8.63
C VAL A 115 4.99 -3.02 9.78
N LYS A 116 6.22 -3.38 9.49
CA LYS A 116 7.26 -3.57 10.51
C LYS A 116 8.07 -2.29 10.72
N GLU A 117 8.29 -1.55 9.66
CA GLU A 117 9.07 -0.33 9.68
C GLU A 117 8.65 0.60 8.54
N ILE A 118 8.66 1.91 8.80
CA ILE A 118 8.69 2.97 7.79
C ILE A 118 9.87 3.86 8.14
N SER A 119 10.75 4.11 7.16
CA SER A 119 11.93 4.96 7.31
C SER A 119 11.94 6.04 6.24
N ILE A 120 12.11 7.28 6.66
CA ILE A 120 12.19 8.43 5.79
C ILE A 120 13.54 9.11 6.02
N ARG A 121 14.34 9.23 4.97
CA ARG A 121 15.56 10.04 4.99
C ARG A 121 15.27 11.41 4.37
N TYR A 122 15.76 12.45 5.01
CA TYR A 122 15.60 13.84 4.60
C TYR A 122 16.91 14.43 4.09
N VAL A 123 16.80 15.24 3.04
CA VAL A 123 17.87 16.15 2.58
C VAL A 123 17.26 17.56 2.53
N GLN A 124 17.85 18.52 3.21
CA GLN A 124 17.35 19.90 3.30
C GLN A 124 15.87 19.98 3.73
N ASN A 125 15.44 19.13 4.66
CA ASN A 125 14.08 18.99 5.17
C ASN A 125 13.04 18.43 4.18
N TYR A 126 13.47 17.92 3.01
CA TYR A 126 12.59 17.23 2.07
C TYR A 126 12.85 15.73 2.10
N PRO A 127 11.82 14.88 2.01
CA PRO A 127 12.03 13.45 1.84
C PRO A 127 12.92 13.18 0.62
N ALA A 128 14.00 12.44 0.83
CA ALA A 128 14.95 12.03 -0.22
C ALA A 128 14.80 10.55 -0.53
N TRP A 129 14.43 9.79 0.47
CA TRP A 129 14.26 8.35 0.36
C TRP A 129 13.20 7.89 1.36
N VAL A 130 12.20 7.16 0.90
CA VAL A 130 11.12 6.59 1.71
C VAL A 130 11.12 5.09 1.51
N ILE A 131 11.21 4.35 2.62
CA ILE A 131 11.23 2.89 2.65
C ILE A 131 10.13 2.41 3.57
N PHE A 132 9.47 1.30 3.22
CA PHE A 132 8.65 0.53 4.15
C PHE A 132 8.97 -0.96 4.06
N ARG A 133 8.69 -1.67 5.14
CA ARG A 133 8.75 -3.13 5.20
C ARG A 133 7.43 -3.67 5.73
N LEU A 134 6.76 -4.48 4.90
CA LEU A 134 5.57 -5.25 5.27
C LEU A 134 5.95 -6.71 5.53
N LYS A 135 5.32 -7.32 6.52
CA LYS A 135 5.33 -8.76 6.73
C LYS A 135 3.93 -9.20 7.10
N ASP A 136 3.36 -10.09 6.31
CA ASP A 136 2.08 -10.73 6.56
C ASP A 136 2.28 -12.24 6.65
N GLU A 137 1.84 -12.85 7.73
CA GLU A 137 2.03 -14.27 7.93
C GLU A 137 0.88 -14.91 8.69
N ASN A 138 0.56 -16.12 8.29
CA ASN A 138 -0.35 -17.00 9.01
C ASN A 138 0.16 -18.47 8.90
N MET A 139 -0.61 -19.43 9.40
CA MET A 139 -0.23 -20.85 9.42
C MET A 139 0.08 -21.42 8.02
N PHE A 140 -0.46 -20.85 6.95
CA PHE A 140 -0.36 -21.38 5.57
C PHE A 140 0.40 -20.47 4.61
N TYR A 141 0.71 -19.26 5.03
CA TYR A 141 1.17 -18.21 4.14
C TYR A 141 2.13 -17.27 4.85
N GLN A 142 3.17 -16.86 4.16
CA GLN A 142 4.09 -15.81 4.58
C GLN A 142 4.38 -14.92 3.37
N SER A 143 4.28 -13.61 3.56
CA SER A 143 4.68 -12.60 2.59
C SER A 143 5.55 -11.55 3.25
N THR A 144 6.57 -11.10 2.53
CA THR A 144 7.38 -9.95 2.91
C THR A 144 7.45 -9.01 1.71
N THR A 145 7.10 -7.75 1.91
CA THR A 145 7.22 -6.71 0.89
C THR A 145 8.13 -5.59 1.39
N LEU A 146 9.11 -5.24 0.58
CA LEU A 146 9.95 -4.06 0.73
C LEU A 146 9.56 -3.08 -0.37
N GLY A 147 9.24 -1.85 -0.03
CA GLY A 147 8.97 -0.78 -1.00
C GLY A 147 9.89 0.40 -0.74
N GLU A 148 10.43 0.95 -1.80
CA GLU A 148 11.39 2.05 -1.77
C GLU A 148 11.04 3.10 -2.82
N ILE A 149 11.10 4.37 -2.45
CA ILE A 149 11.00 5.52 -3.36
C ILE A 149 12.20 6.41 -3.15
N PHE A 150 12.83 6.78 -4.24
CA PHE A 150 13.94 7.74 -4.27
C PHE A 150 13.50 9.02 -4.96
N MET A 151 13.80 10.15 -4.33
CA MET A 151 13.43 11.48 -4.81
C MET A 151 14.60 12.14 -5.55
N ASN A 152 14.33 12.69 -6.70
CA ASN A 152 15.26 13.55 -7.41
C ASN A 152 15.33 14.91 -6.70
N GLN A 153 16.45 15.22 -6.07
CA GLN A 153 16.61 16.43 -5.27
C GLN A 153 16.61 17.73 -6.10
N ALA A 154 16.86 17.62 -7.41
CA ALA A 154 16.86 18.79 -8.29
C ALA A 154 15.44 19.15 -8.76
N THR A 155 14.57 18.15 -9.00
CA THR A 155 13.21 18.36 -9.51
C THR A 155 12.14 18.29 -8.41
N GLY A 156 12.44 17.67 -7.27
CA GLY A 156 11.48 17.39 -6.20
C GLY A 156 10.39 16.40 -6.59
N LYS A 157 10.65 15.56 -7.60
CA LYS A 157 9.76 14.47 -8.04
C LYS A 157 10.38 13.11 -7.68
N ILE A 158 9.60 12.04 -7.78
CA ILE A 158 10.14 10.68 -7.73
C ILE A 158 11.09 10.48 -8.91
N ASP A 159 12.29 9.98 -8.63
CA ASP A 159 13.31 9.60 -9.62
C ASP A 159 13.12 8.15 -10.06
N HIS A 160 13.11 7.26 -9.07
CA HIS A 160 12.85 5.84 -9.27
C HIS A 160 12.22 5.21 -8.03
N TYR A 161 11.65 4.05 -8.20
CA TYR A 161 11.07 3.25 -7.12
C TYR A 161 11.34 1.77 -7.34
N GLU A 162 11.25 1.01 -6.25
CA GLU A 162 11.36 -0.44 -6.26
C GLU A 162 10.36 -1.04 -5.25
N ILE A 163 9.70 -2.12 -5.66
CA ILE A 163 8.80 -2.92 -4.80
C ILE A 163 9.19 -4.37 -4.99
N GLU A 164 9.66 -4.99 -3.92
CA GLU A 164 10.06 -6.39 -3.91
C GLU A 164 9.18 -7.18 -2.96
N THR A 165 8.56 -8.24 -3.46
CA THR A 165 7.69 -9.12 -2.68
C THR A 165 8.15 -10.56 -2.79
N THR A 166 8.37 -11.19 -1.64
CA THR A 166 8.57 -12.64 -1.54
C THR A 166 7.37 -13.26 -0.86
N GLN A 167 6.74 -14.22 -1.52
CA GLN A 167 5.60 -14.97 -0.97
C GLN A 167 5.93 -16.45 -0.86
N LYS A 168 5.54 -17.06 0.23
CA LYS A 168 5.62 -18.50 0.44
C LYS A 168 4.28 -19.03 0.92
N VAL A 169 3.66 -19.90 0.14
CA VAL A 169 2.48 -20.68 0.51
C VAL A 169 2.93 -22.06 0.92
N MET A 170 2.31 -22.62 1.96
CA MET A 170 2.61 -23.98 2.43
C MET A 170 2.55 -24.99 1.26
N PHE A 171 3.54 -25.85 1.17
CA PHE A 171 3.73 -26.88 0.12
C PHE A 171 4.03 -26.35 -1.30
N LEU A 172 4.11 -25.04 -1.52
CA LEU A 172 4.51 -24.46 -2.79
C LEU A 172 5.93 -23.87 -2.73
N SER A 173 6.57 -23.75 -3.88
CA SER A 173 7.83 -23.01 -3.99
C SER A 173 7.58 -21.54 -3.70
N PRO A 174 8.53 -20.83 -3.09
CA PRO A 174 8.41 -19.39 -2.94
C PRO A 174 8.29 -18.68 -4.31
N THR A 175 7.50 -17.62 -4.35
CA THR A 175 7.41 -16.71 -5.50
C THR A 175 8.10 -15.41 -5.12
N HIS A 176 8.98 -14.95 -6.00
CA HIS A 176 9.68 -13.67 -5.87
C HIS A 176 9.21 -12.76 -6.99
N ILE A 177 8.76 -11.57 -6.62
CA ILE A 177 8.27 -10.53 -7.55
C ILE A 177 9.03 -9.25 -7.25
N LYS A 178 9.63 -8.67 -8.28
CA LYS A 178 10.31 -7.38 -8.20
C LYS A 178 9.75 -6.46 -9.27
N ILE A 179 9.35 -5.27 -8.87
CA ILE A 179 8.88 -4.20 -9.75
C ILE A 179 9.77 -3.00 -9.50
N ALA A 180 10.38 -2.47 -10.55
CA ALA A 180 11.17 -1.26 -10.48
C ALA A 180 10.75 -0.29 -11.59
N GLY A 181 10.77 1.00 -11.33
CA GLY A 181 10.46 2.02 -12.32
C GLY A 181 11.40 3.21 -12.24
N ILE A 182 11.89 3.67 -13.40
CA ILE A 182 12.68 4.90 -13.56
C ILE A 182 11.77 5.91 -14.28
N ILE A 183 11.58 7.09 -13.68
CA ILE A 183 10.67 8.13 -14.20
C ILE A 183 11.45 9.10 -15.08
N HIS A 184 10.87 9.47 -16.24
CA HIS A 184 11.50 10.36 -17.22
C HIS A 184 10.48 11.16 -18.04
#